data_a3ff7e5252681b158908a80ea23f30a5
#
_entry.id   a3ff7e5252681b158908a80ea23f30a5
#
_cell.length_a   1.000
_cell.length_b   1.000
_cell.length_c   1.000
_cell.angle_alpha   90.00
_cell.angle_beta   90.00
_cell.angle_gamma   90.00
#
_symmetry.space_group_name_H-M   'P 1'
#
loop_
_entity.id
_entity.type
_entity.pdbx_description
1 polymer ?
#
loop_
_entity_poly.entity_id
_entity_poly.type
_entity_poly.pdbx_seq_one_letter_code
_entity_poly.pdbx_strand_id
1 'polypeptide(L)'
;MKDFSVLISIYCKENPLWFREALDCVFAQTVQPAEIVLVEDGPLTPELYGVIDEYSKKYPIFKIVKNETNLGLGLALRNGVLAAKYDILARMDTDDIIPKHRFETQLAKIEEGYDVVSCWSTLFLNEKDNIIAVKTRPEHHDDIVKLAHKRSPVCHAAAFMRKTAVIEAGNYLHRQYYEDYNLWVRMIMKGAKFYNVQESLYDVRTTEAQLNRRAGFSYLKNELEYLIEFYNMGFYTLGDLIKNSSIRIVARLMPNGMREMVFKKIWNHKSAK
;
A
#
# COMPACT_ATOMS: atom_id res chain seq x y z
N MET A 1 24.32 4.20 3.93
CA MET A 1 22.89 3.84 3.83
C MET A 1 22.71 2.43 4.33
N LYS A 2 21.61 2.17 5.03
CA LYS A 2 21.31 0.83 5.59
C LYS A 2 20.79 -0.11 4.52
N ASP A 3 21.14 -1.39 4.62
CA ASP A 3 20.57 -2.44 3.80
C ASP A 3 19.05 -2.56 4.05
N PHE A 4 18.29 -2.86 3.01
CA PHE A 4 16.84 -3.03 3.09
C PHE A 4 16.35 -4.12 2.13
N SER A 5 15.17 -4.66 2.44
CA SER A 5 14.46 -5.63 1.61
C SER A 5 13.32 -4.96 0.85
N VAL A 6 13.20 -5.20 -0.46
CA VAL A 6 11.97 -4.90 -1.19
C VAL A 6 10.98 -6.04 -0.94
N LEU A 7 9.74 -5.71 -0.55
CA LEU A 7 8.68 -6.66 -0.25
C LEU A 7 7.61 -6.61 -1.33
N ILE A 8 7.48 -7.67 -2.10
CA ILE A 8 6.54 -7.84 -3.21
C ILE A 8 5.69 -9.09 -2.98
N SER A 9 4.40 -9.01 -3.22
CA SER A 9 3.50 -10.17 -3.32
C SER A 9 2.95 -10.26 -4.72
N ILE A 10 2.90 -11.47 -5.29
CA ILE A 10 2.42 -11.76 -6.62
C ILE A 10 1.44 -12.94 -6.59
N TYR A 11 0.40 -12.89 -7.42
CA TYR A 11 -0.56 -13.97 -7.57
C TYR A 11 -0.92 -14.21 -9.05
N CYS A 12 -1.64 -15.28 -9.36
CA CYS A 12 -1.85 -15.76 -10.74
C CYS A 12 -2.60 -14.81 -11.69
N LYS A 13 -3.24 -13.72 -11.19
CA LYS A 13 -3.96 -12.77 -12.06
C LYS A 13 -3.14 -11.52 -12.40
N GLU A 14 -1.90 -11.44 -11.94
CA GLU A 14 -1.02 -10.32 -12.28
C GLU A 14 -0.61 -10.35 -13.76
N ASN A 15 -0.31 -9.18 -14.30
CA ASN A 15 0.12 -9.03 -15.69
C ASN A 15 1.66 -9.19 -15.78
N PRO A 16 2.19 -10.17 -16.54
CA PRO A 16 3.63 -10.39 -16.63
C PRO A 16 4.42 -9.20 -17.19
N LEU A 17 3.83 -8.40 -18.09
CA LEU A 17 4.49 -7.22 -18.64
C LEU A 17 4.59 -6.09 -17.59
N TRP A 18 3.54 -5.86 -16.83
CA TRP A 18 3.56 -4.86 -15.75
C TRP A 18 4.50 -5.29 -14.62
N PHE A 19 4.53 -6.59 -14.31
CA PHE A 19 5.47 -7.11 -13.32
C PHE A 19 6.93 -6.91 -13.76
N ARG A 20 7.23 -7.12 -15.03
CA ARG A 20 8.54 -6.82 -15.61
C ARG A 20 8.90 -5.35 -15.46
N GLU A 21 7.97 -4.46 -15.82
CA GLU A 21 8.15 -3.01 -15.71
C GLU A 21 8.39 -2.56 -14.25
N ALA A 22 7.66 -3.13 -13.30
CA ALA A 22 7.84 -2.88 -11.87
C ALA A 22 9.24 -3.31 -11.39
N LEU A 23 9.73 -4.49 -11.79
CA LEU A 23 11.08 -4.96 -11.47
C LEU A 23 12.15 -4.08 -12.12
N ASP A 24 11.98 -3.66 -13.38
CA ASP A 24 12.90 -2.73 -14.04
C ASP A 24 13.00 -1.41 -13.29
N CYS A 25 11.89 -0.88 -12.78
CA CYS A 25 11.89 0.32 -11.94
C CYS A 25 12.66 0.11 -10.61
N VAL A 26 12.56 -1.07 -10.00
CA VAL A 26 13.32 -1.42 -8.78
C VAL A 26 14.82 -1.46 -9.07
N PHE A 27 15.24 -2.08 -10.17
CA PHE A 27 16.66 -2.16 -10.54
C PHE A 27 17.22 -0.87 -11.15
N ALA A 28 16.36 0.09 -11.51
CA ALA A 28 16.77 1.41 -11.98
C ALA A 28 16.94 2.44 -10.85
N GLN A 29 16.73 2.07 -9.59
CA GLN A 29 16.83 2.98 -8.46
C GLN A 29 18.26 3.45 -8.21
N THR A 30 18.43 4.70 -7.73
CA THR A 30 19.74 5.27 -7.33
C THR A 30 20.37 4.51 -6.16
N VAL A 31 19.53 3.97 -5.27
CA VAL A 31 19.94 3.10 -4.15
C VAL A 31 19.33 1.72 -4.35
N GLN A 32 20.19 0.70 -4.45
CA GLN A 32 19.78 -0.66 -4.72
C GLN A 32 19.35 -1.41 -3.45
N PRO A 33 18.31 -2.26 -3.50
CA PRO A 33 17.97 -3.14 -2.38
C PRO A 33 19.05 -4.23 -2.20
N ALA A 34 19.25 -4.64 -0.97
CA ALA A 34 20.12 -5.78 -0.64
C ALA A 34 19.39 -7.12 -0.74
N GLU A 35 18.05 -7.11 -0.77
CA GLU A 35 17.18 -8.28 -0.89
C GLU A 35 15.86 -7.90 -1.56
N ILE A 36 15.32 -8.81 -2.38
CA ILE A 36 13.93 -8.77 -2.85
C ILE A 36 13.22 -10.00 -2.29
N VAL A 37 12.30 -9.78 -1.35
CA VAL A 37 11.40 -10.84 -0.85
C VAL A 37 10.16 -10.85 -1.73
N LEU A 38 10.09 -11.85 -2.61
CA LEU A 38 8.96 -12.08 -3.51
C LEU A 38 8.10 -13.20 -2.94
N VAL A 39 6.85 -12.89 -2.59
CA VAL A 39 5.89 -13.86 -2.09
C VAL A 39 4.98 -14.32 -3.21
N GLU A 40 5.12 -15.59 -3.63
CA GLU A 40 4.19 -16.26 -4.53
C GLU A 40 2.93 -16.64 -3.74
N ASP A 41 1.85 -15.89 -3.93
CA ASP A 41 0.59 -16.14 -3.21
C ASP A 41 -0.29 -17.15 -3.96
N GLY A 42 0.06 -18.42 -3.84
CA GLY A 42 -0.45 -19.55 -4.56
C GLY A 42 0.29 -19.80 -5.89
N PRO A 43 -0.10 -20.85 -6.61
CA PRO A 43 0.47 -21.18 -7.93
C PRO A 43 0.29 -20.03 -8.93
N LEU A 44 1.34 -19.74 -9.70
CA LEU A 44 1.38 -18.68 -10.71
C LEU A 44 1.21 -19.25 -12.12
N THR A 45 1.06 -18.36 -13.11
CA THR A 45 1.07 -18.77 -14.52
C THR A 45 2.50 -19.03 -15.02
N PRO A 46 2.68 -19.82 -16.08
CA PRO A 46 4.01 -20.06 -16.68
C PRO A 46 4.73 -18.76 -17.07
N GLU A 47 3.99 -17.77 -17.55
CA GLU A 47 4.54 -16.47 -17.98
C GLU A 47 5.09 -15.68 -16.77
N LEU A 48 4.40 -15.69 -15.62
CA LEU A 48 4.87 -15.06 -14.38
C LEU A 48 6.10 -15.78 -13.84
N TYR A 49 6.11 -17.11 -13.84
CA TYR A 49 7.31 -17.89 -13.50
C TYR A 49 8.49 -17.57 -14.44
N GLY A 50 8.23 -17.39 -15.74
CA GLY A 50 9.25 -16.97 -16.69
C GLY A 50 9.92 -15.65 -16.33
N VAL A 51 9.14 -14.64 -15.88
CA VAL A 51 9.68 -13.36 -15.41
C VAL A 51 10.49 -13.55 -14.13
N ILE A 52 9.98 -14.32 -13.16
CA ILE A 52 10.70 -14.59 -11.91
C ILE A 52 12.03 -15.26 -12.17
N ASP A 53 12.05 -16.28 -13.03
CA ASP A 53 13.24 -17.03 -13.40
C ASP A 53 14.30 -16.16 -14.09
N GLU A 54 13.88 -15.27 -14.99
CA GLU A 54 14.77 -14.35 -15.68
C GLU A 54 15.47 -13.39 -14.69
N TYR A 55 14.68 -12.71 -13.84
CA TYR A 55 15.22 -11.73 -12.93
C TYR A 55 16.02 -12.35 -11.77
N SER A 56 15.58 -13.48 -11.22
CA SER A 56 16.30 -14.16 -10.14
C SER A 56 17.65 -14.75 -10.60
N LYS A 57 17.78 -15.18 -11.86
CA LYS A 57 19.06 -15.59 -12.45
C LYS A 57 19.98 -14.39 -12.67
N LYS A 58 19.44 -13.25 -13.08
CA LYS A 58 20.23 -12.02 -13.34
C LYS A 58 20.69 -11.32 -12.05
N TYR A 59 19.85 -11.38 -11.02
CA TYR A 59 20.07 -10.67 -9.77
C TYR A 59 19.96 -11.63 -8.58
N PRO A 60 21.07 -12.08 -7.97
CA PRO A 60 21.07 -13.09 -6.92
C PRO A 60 20.65 -12.54 -5.53
N ILE A 61 19.71 -11.61 -5.49
CA ILE A 61 19.17 -10.98 -4.26
C ILE A 61 17.73 -11.38 -4.00
N PHE A 62 17.15 -12.24 -4.84
CA PHE A 62 15.78 -12.72 -4.65
C PHE A 62 15.69 -13.77 -3.57
N LYS A 63 14.72 -13.58 -2.68
CA LYS A 63 14.23 -14.58 -1.73
C LYS A 63 12.79 -14.89 -2.06
N ILE A 64 12.56 -16.06 -2.66
CA ILE A 64 11.21 -16.51 -3.01
C ILE A 64 10.56 -17.18 -1.80
N VAL A 65 9.36 -16.71 -1.44
CA VAL A 65 8.49 -17.29 -0.41
C VAL A 65 7.24 -17.83 -1.09
N LYS A 66 6.92 -19.11 -0.91
CA LYS A 66 5.81 -19.77 -1.58
C LYS A 66 4.68 -20.06 -0.60
N ASN A 67 3.48 -19.60 -0.93
CA ASN A 67 2.26 -20.08 -0.31
C ASN A 67 1.67 -21.20 -1.16
N GLU A 68 1.19 -22.26 -0.57
CA GLU A 68 0.59 -23.40 -1.31
C GLU A 68 -0.69 -22.99 -2.03
N THR A 69 -1.42 -22.04 -1.46
CA THR A 69 -2.67 -21.51 -2.01
C THR A 69 -2.69 -19.99 -1.89
N ASN A 70 -3.59 -19.34 -2.62
CA ASN A 70 -3.79 -17.89 -2.47
C ASN A 70 -4.42 -17.58 -1.10
N LEU A 71 -3.65 -16.94 -0.24
CA LEU A 71 -4.04 -16.53 1.11
C LEU A 71 -4.58 -15.09 1.16
N GLY A 72 -4.42 -14.33 0.08
CA GLY A 72 -4.72 -12.91 -0.02
C GLY A 72 -3.58 -12.02 0.47
N LEU A 73 -3.60 -10.76 0.00
CA LEU A 73 -2.50 -9.80 0.12
C LEU A 73 -1.96 -9.66 1.57
N GLY A 74 -2.86 -9.53 2.55
CA GLY A 74 -2.44 -9.35 3.95
C GLY A 74 -1.61 -10.51 4.49
N LEU A 75 -2.04 -11.76 4.27
CA LEU A 75 -1.30 -12.94 4.74
C LEU A 75 -0.04 -13.20 3.91
N ALA A 76 -0.07 -12.92 2.62
CA ALA A 76 1.12 -13.01 1.78
C ALA A 76 2.20 -12.02 2.26
N LEU A 77 1.85 -10.75 2.50
CA LEU A 77 2.77 -9.75 3.06
C LEU A 77 3.24 -10.13 4.47
N ARG A 78 2.38 -10.71 5.30
CA ARG A 78 2.78 -11.24 6.63
C ARG A 78 3.91 -12.23 6.51
N ASN A 79 3.80 -13.19 5.60
CA ASN A 79 4.82 -14.21 5.37
C ASN A 79 6.11 -13.58 4.83
N GLY A 80 6.00 -12.62 3.93
CA GLY A 80 7.13 -11.87 3.40
C GLY A 80 7.86 -11.05 4.48
N VAL A 81 7.14 -10.36 5.37
CA VAL A 81 7.72 -9.64 6.51
C VAL A 81 8.53 -10.59 7.41
N LEU A 82 7.97 -11.77 7.73
CA LEU A 82 8.67 -12.76 8.55
C LEU A 82 9.93 -13.28 7.86
N ALA A 83 9.87 -13.49 6.54
CA ALA A 83 10.96 -13.99 5.74
C ALA A 83 12.08 -12.98 5.50
N ALA A 84 11.79 -11.67 5.46
CA ALA A 84 12.77 -10.64 5.16
C ALA A 84 13.97 -10.67 6.12
N LYS A 85 15.17 -10.51 5.57
CA LYS A 85 16.42 -10.51 6.33
C LYS A 85 16.65 -9.17 7.04
N TYR A 86 16.34 -8.06 6.35
CA TYR A 86 16.68 -6.72 6.84
C TYR A 86 15.52 -6.08 7.61
N ASP A 87 15.86 -5.17 8.54
CA ASP A 87 14.87 -4.45 9.37
C ASP A 87 14.11 -3.37 8.60
N ILE A 88 14.61 -2.94 7.45
CA ILE A 88 13.93 -1.95 6.62
C ILE A 88 13.28 -2.67 5.45
N LEU A 89 11.96 -2.45 5.29
CA LEU A 89 11.15 -3.04 4.23
C LEU A 89 10.62 -1.94 3.31
N ALA A 90 10.88 -2.04 2.02
CA ALA A 90 10.32 -1.21 0.98
C ALA A 90 9.21 -1.96 0.26
N ARG A 91 7.95 -1.59 0.47
CA ARG A 91 6.83 -2.24 -0.22
C ARG A 91 6.78 -1.81 -1.69
N MET A 92 6.44 -2.75 -2.57
CA MET A 92 6.21 -2.53 -4.00
C MET A 92 5.10 -3.44 -4.51
N ASP A 93 4.19 -2.91 -5.35
CA ASP A 93 3.22 -3.71 -6.10
C ASP A 93 3.81 -4.15 -7.45
N THR A 94 3.22 -5.18 -8.03
CA THR A 94 3.68 -5.81 -9.28
C THR A 94 3.24 -5.08 -10.54
N ASP A 95 2.37 -4.08 -10.42
CA ASP A 95 1.77 -3.35 -11.54
C ASP A 95 2.06 -1.84 -11.54
N ASP A 96 2.82 -1.35 -10.55
CA ASP A 96 3.10 0.06 -10.33
C ASP A 96 4.49 0.48 -10.81
N ILE A 97 4.68 1.79 -10.95
CA ILE A 97 5.93 2.41 -11.43
C ILE A 97 6.47 3.34 -10.35
N ILE A 98 7.80 3.45 -10.25
CA ILE A 98 8.46 4.33 -9.29
C ILE A 98 9.58 5.15 -9.95
N PRO A 99 9.76 6.44 -9.58
CA PRO A 99 10.88 7.23 -10.04
C PRO A 99 12.20 6.74 -9.42
N LYS A 100 13.32 6.98 -10.10
CA LYS A 100 14.65 6.43 -9.76
C LYS A 100 15.15 6.79 -8.36
N HIS A 101 14.72 7.89 -7.78
CA HIS A 101 15.18 8.39 -6.48
C HIS A 101 14.25 8.05 -5.31
N ARG A 102 13.19 7.24 -5.54
CA ARG A 102 12.23 6.89 -4.49
C ARG A 102 12.92 6.26 -3.28
N PHE A 103 13.74 5.23 -3.50
CA PHE A 103 14.34 4.49 -2.39
C PHE A 103 15.30 5.35 -1.59
N GLU A 104 16.13 6.14 -2.26
CA GLU A 104 17.05 7.10 -1.62
C GLU A 104 16.30 8.09 -0.72
N THR A 105 15.25 8.72 -1.27
CA THR A 105 14.47 9.74 -0.56
C THR A 105 13.76 9.18 0.67
N GLN A 106 13.11 8.02 0.55
CA GLN A 106 12.37 7.43 1.67
C GLN A 106 13.30 6.79 2.71
N LEU A 107 14.41 6.17 2.28
CA LEU A 107 15.40 5.58 3.18
C LEU A 107 16.05 6.63 4.06
N ALA A 108 16.36 7.83 3.53
CA ALA A 108 16.89 8.94 4.32
C ALA A 108 15.97 9.28 5.50
N LYS A 109 14.64 9.29 5.29
CA LYS A 109 13.66 9.53 6.36
C LYS A 109 13.58 8.39 7.40
N ILE A 110 13.73 7.15 6.98
CA ILE A 110 13.88 6.02 7.91
C ILE A 110 15.15 6.20 8.78
N GLU A 111 16.25 6.69 8.20
CA GLU A 111 17.50 6.96 8.93
C GLU A 111 17.37 8.12 9.91
N GLU A 112 16.50 9.10 9.66
CA GLU A 112 16.13 10.17 10.60
C GLU A 112 15.32 9.67 11.83
N GLY A 113 14.89 8.39 11.84
CA GLY A 113 14.24 7.75 13.00
C GLY A 113 12.73 7.57 12.84
N TYR A 114 12.16 7.72 11.64
CA TYR A 114 10.79 7.33 11.37
C TYR A 114 10.66 5.80 11.21
N ASP A 115 9.52 5.25 11.63
CA ASP A 115 9.23 3.82 11.53
C ASP A 115 8.46 3.48 10.27
N VAL A 116 7.64 4.41 9.77
CA VAL A 116 6.91 4.31 8.51
C VAL A 116 7.09 5.60 7.71
N VAL A 117 7.59 5.44 6.49
CA VAL A 117 7.76 6.53 5.54
C VAL A 117 7.00 6.20 4.27
N SER A 118 6.06 7.05 3.88
CA SER A 118 5.36 6.95 2.61
C SER A 118 5.53 8.23 1.79
N CYS A 119 4.72 8.43 0.76
CA CYS A 119 4.81 9.59 -0.11
C CYS A 119 3.44 9.90 -0.73
N TRP A 120 3.37 10.97 -1.51
CA TRP A 120 2.26 11.17 -2.42
C TRP A 120 2.29 10.13 -3.52
N SER A 121 1.15 9.91 -4.18
CA SER A 121 1.03 8.96 -5.29
C SER A 121 0.24 9.55 -6.43
N THR A 122 0.71 9.32 -7.64
CA THR A 122 0.01 9.64 -8.89
C THR A 122 -0.80 8.42 -9.32
N LEU A 123 -2.07 8.59 -9.65
CA LEU A 123 -2.89 7.55 -10.28
C LEU A 123 -2.91 7.78 -11.79
N PHE A 124 -2.64 6.73 -12.54
CA PHE A 124 -2.77 6.74 -14.00
C PHE A 124 -3.62 5.56 -14.49
N LEU A 125 -4.31 5.75 -15.60
CA LEU A 125 -5.20 4.77 -16.19
C LEU A 125 -4.51 4.08 -17.38
N ASN A 126 -4.22 2.79 -17.22
CA ASN A 126 -3.53 1.92 -18.19
C ASN A 126 -2.13 2.41 -18.58
N GLU A 127 -2.03 3.58 -19.22
CA GLU A 127 -0.78 4.17 -19.71
C GLU A 127 -0.32 5.31 -18.80
N LYS A 128 0.99 5.41 -18.56
CA LYS A 128 1.60 6.34 -17.60
C LYS A 128 1.24 7.81 -17.83
N ASP A 129 1.06 8.21 -19.08
CA ASP A 129 0.72 9.59 -19.45
C ASP A 129 -0.75 9.95 -19.18
N ASN A 130 -1.61 8.96 -18.96
CA ASN A 130 -3.02 9.17 -18.65
C ASN A 130 -3.24 9.34 -17.14
N ILE A 131 -2.76 10.45 -16.60
CA ILE A 131 -2.88 10.79 -15.19
C ILE A 131 -4.32 11.19 -14.86
N ILE A 132 -4.93 10.49 -13.90
CA ILE A 132 -6.29 10.76 -13.43
C ILE A 132 -6.32 11.48 -12.08
N ALA A 133 -5.29 11.35 -11.25
CA ALA A 133 -5.22 12.04 -9.97
C ALA A 133 -3.82 12.03 -9.34
N VAL A 134 -3.55 13.04 -8.50
CA VAL A 134 -2.47 13.02 -7.53
C VAL A 134 -3.07 12.96 -6.13
N LYS A 135 -2.69 11.95 -5.36
CA LYS A 135 -3.13 11.77 -3.96
C LYS A 135 -2.08 12.32 -3.01
N THR A 136 -2.36 13.48 -2.46
CA THR A 136 -1.54 14.11 -1.41
C THR A 136 -1.89 13.59 -0.03
N ARG A 137 -0.93 13.65 0.88
CA ARG A 137 -1.06 13.24 2.29
C ARG A 137 -0.32 14.24 3.19
N PRO A 138 -0.73 14.40 4.45
CA PRO A 138 -0.01 15.24 5.40
C PRO A 138 1.40 14.69 5.66
N GLU A 139 2.33 15.60 5.89
CA GLU A 139 3.74 15.32 6.04
C GLU A 139 4.09 14.68 7.38
N HIS A 140 3.68 15.34 8.47
CA HIS A 140 4.16 15.04 9.82
C HIS A 140 3.25 14.11 10.60
N HIS A 141 3.84 13.38 11.55
CA HIS A 141 3.20 12.36 12.36
C HIS A 141 1.84 12.76 12.93
N ASP A 142 1.75 13.91 13.60
CA ASP A 142 0.52 14.33 14.28
C ASP A 142 -0.65 14.53 13.31
N ASP A 143 -0.39 15.06 12.12
CA ASP A 143 -1.42 15.26 11.11
C ASP A 143 -1.74 13.94 10.37
N ILE A 144 -0.75 13.03 10.26
CA ILE A 144 -0.96 11.66 9.79
C ILE A 144 -1.89 10.91 10.75
N VAL A 145 -1.69 11.03 12.06
CA VAL A 145 -2.57 10.45 13.09
C VAL A 145 -3.98 11.03 12.99
N LYS A 146 -4.12 12.37 12.88
CA LYS A 146 -5.44 13.01 12.66
C LYS A 146 -6.14 12.51 11.40
N LEU A 147 -5.38 12.24 10.33
CA LEU A 147 -5.93 11.65 9.10
C LEU A 147 -6.32 10.20 9.32
N ALA A 148 -5.56 9.43 10.12
CA ALA A 148 -5.87 8.05 10.48
C ALA A 148 -7.22 7.90 11.21
N HIS A 149 -7.72 8.93 11.89
CA HIS A 149 -9.09 8.94 12.42
C HIS A 149 -10.19 9.07 11.35
N LYS A 150 -9.84 9.17 10.07
CA LYS A 150 -10.81 9.36 8.96
C LYS A 150 -10.63 8.34 7.84
N ARG A 151 -9.39 7.99 7.50
CA ARG A 151 -9.02 7.09 6.38
C ARG A 151 -7.57 6.64 6.51
N SER A 152 -7.17 5.62 5.70
CA SER A 152 -5.76 5.19 5.63
C SER A 152 -4.84 6.38 5.34
N PRO A 153 -3.85 6.63 6.22
CA PRO A 153 -3.08 7.88 6.22
C PRO A 153 -1.85 7.85 5.32
N VAL A 154 -1.45 6.67 4.82
CA VAL A 154 -0.27 6.48 3.99
C VAL A 154 -0.62 5.73 2.69
N CYS A 155 0.23 5.80 1.69
CA CYS A 155 0.14 4.95 0.51
C CYS A 155 0.79 3.61 0.82
N HIS A 156 -0.01 2.56 0.94
CA HIS A 156 0.48 1.23 1.31
C HIS A 156 1.54 0.72 0.32
N ALA A 157 1.25 0.83 -0.97
CA ALA A 157 2.15 0.41 -2.03
C ALA A 157 3.53 1.11 -1.98
N ALA A 158 3.56 2.35 -1.47
CA ALA A 158 4.76 3.16 -1.37
C ALA A 158 5.44 3.12 0.01
N ALA A 159 4.98 2.29 0.94
CA ALA A 159 5.48 2.34 2.30
C ALA A 159 6.89 1.75 2.45
N PHE A 160 7.79 2.51 3.07
CA PHE A 160 8.96 2.01 3.76
C PHE A 160 8.62 1.81 5.23
N MET A 161 9.03 0.69 5.83
CA MET A 161 8.64 0.32 7.18
C MET A 161 9.80 -0.34 7.92
N ARG A 162 9.92 -0.09 9.23
CA ARG A 162 10.75 -0.94 10.07
C ARG A 162 10.03 -2.26 10.35
N LYS A 163 10.68 -3.37 10.02
CA LYS A 163 10.18 -4.72 10.29
C LYS A 163 9.88 -4.92 11.77
N THR A 164 10.77 -4.46 12.65
CA THR A 164 10.58 -4.50 14.10
C THR A 164 9.27 -3.85 14.52
N ALA A 165 8.98 -2.63 14.06
CA ALA A 165 7.73 -1.93 14.37
C ALA A 165 6.48 -2.64 13.80
N VAL A 166 6.58 -3.24 12.60
CA VAL A 166 5.51 -4.07 12.02
C VAL A 166 5.23 -5.29 12.89
N ILE A 167 6.28 -5.99 13.34
CA ILE A 167 6.15 -7.18 14.20
C ILE A 167 5.58 -6.82 15.57
N GLU A 168 6.04 -5.76 16.22
CA GLU A 168 5.53 -5.27 17.51
C GLU A 168 4.05 -4.87 17.44
N ALA A 169 3.60 -4.39 16.30
CA ALA A 169 2.19 -4.13 16.04
C ALA A 169 1.37 -5.39 15.72
N GLY A 170 1.97 -6.60 15.70
CA GLY A 170 1.32 -7.87 15.43
C GLY A 170 1.28 -8.26 13.94
N ASN A 171 2.09 -7.61 13.10
CA ASN A 171 2.22 -7.87 11.66
C ASN A 171 0.89 -7.70 10.90
N TYR A 172 0.85 -8.03 9.60
CA TYR A 172 -0.38 -8.03 8.81
C TYR A 172 -1.37 -9.08 9.32
N LEU A 173 -2.66 -8.72 9.31
CA LEU A 173 -3.76 -9.62 9.64
C LEU A 173 -4.59 -9.90 8.39
N HIS A 174 -5.33 -11.00 8.38
CA HIS A 174 -6.31 -11.27 7.35
C HIS A 174 -7.49 -10.31 7.50
N ARG A 175 -7.46 -9.20 6.78
CA ARG A 175 -8.50 -8.17 6.75
C ARG A 175 -8.75 -7.77 5.29
N GLN A 176 -9.80 -8.28 4.70
CA GLN A 176 -10.10 -8.04 3.29
C GLN A 176 -10.29 -6.53 3.02
N TYR A 177 -9.46 -5.96 2.16
CA TYR A 177 -9.41 -4.54 1.75
C TYR A 177 -8.89 -3.54 2.80
N TYR A 178 -8.57 -3.96 4.03
CA TYR A 178 -8.16 -3.05 5.12
C TYR A 178 -6.95 -3.56 5.90
N GLU A 179 -6.23 -4.50 5.34
CA GLU A 179 -5.00 -5.07 5.90
C GLU A 179 -3.96 -4.00 6.25
N ASP A 180 -3.84 -2.99 5.36
CA ASP A 180 -2.92 -1.87 5.53
C ASP A 180 -3.39 -0.89 6.61
N TYR A 181 -4.65 -0.45 6.53
CA TYR A 181 -5.18 0.53 7.46
C TYR A 181 -5.23 -0.02 8.89
N ASN A 182 -5.59 -1.29 9.05
CA ASN A 182 -5.55 -1.98 10.33
C ASN A 182 -4.12 -2.03 10.89
N LEU A 183 -3.12 -2.32 10.06
CA LEU A 183 -1.72 -2.31 10.46
C LEU A 183 -1.28 -0.90 10.92
N TRP A 184 -1.59 0.14 10.14
CA TRP A 184 -1.19 1.51 10.47
C TRP A 184 -1.79 1.97 11.82
N VAL A 185 -3.05 1.68 12.06
CA VAL A 185 -3.70 1.99 13.34
C VAL A 185 -2.98 1.31 14.50
N ARG A 186 -2.68 0.01 14.40
CA ARG A 186 -1.97 -0.72 15.44
C ARG A 186 -0.54 -0.19 15.66
N MET A 187 0.17 0.16 14.58
CA MET A 187 1.50 0.76 14.67
C MET A 187 1.45 2.14 15.36
N ILE A 188 0.49 3.00 15.01
CA ILE A 188 0.27 4.30 15.68
C ILE A 188 0.01 4.08 17.19
N MET A 189 -0.86 3.16 17.55
CA MET A 189 -1.15 2.84 18.96
C MET A 189 0.05 2.27 19.75
N LYS A 190 1.03 1.70 19.05
CA LYS A 190 2.31 1.25 19.61
C LYS A 190 3.39 2.34 19.64
N GLY A 191 3.07 3.56 19.20
CA GLY A 191 3.99 4.70 19.22
C GLY A 191 4.93 4.80 18.02
N ALA A 192 4.69 4.04 16.95
CA ALA A 192 5.46 4.15 15.72
C ALA A 192 5.34 5.56 15.11
N LYS A 193 6.45 6.09 14.61
CA LYS A 193 6.54 7.43 14.02
C LYS A 193 6.39 7.37 12.50
N PHE A 194 5.48 8.19 11.98
CA PHE A 194 5.11 8.23 10.56
C PHE A 194 5.58 9.52 9.89
N TYR A 195 5.91 9.42 8.61
CA TYR A 195 6.23 10.57 7.74
C TYR A 195 5.72 10.31 6.31
N ASN A 196 5.22 11.33 5.63
CA ASN A 196 4.95 11.25 4.19
C ASN A 196 5.78 12.30 3.45
N VAL A 197 6.67 11.86 2.58
CA VAL A 197 7.40 12.72 1.65
C VAL A 197 6.41 13.51 0.80
N GLN A 198 6.62 14.82 0.71
CA GLN A 198 5.70 15.74 0.01
C GLN A 198 5.99 15.79 -1.51
N GLU A 199 6.26 14.62 -2.08
CA GLU A 199 6.53 14.40 -3.48
C GLU A 199 5.83 13.13 -3.96
N SER A 200 5.40 13.10 -5.23
CA SER A 200 4.84 11.89 -5.85
C SER A 200 5.96 10.94 -6.25
N LEU A 201 6.28 10.01 -5.37
CA LEU A 201 7.32 9.00 -5.58
C LEU A 201 6.75 7.62 -5.92
N TYR A 202 5.46 7.56 -6.24
CA TYR A 202 4.79 6.30 -6.54
C TYR A 202 3.65 6.50 -7.54
N ASP A 203 3.76 5.88 -8.70
CA ASP A 203 2.76 5.95 -9.76
C ASP A 203 1.93 4.67 -9.73
N VAL A 204 0.69 4.78 -9.27
CA VAL A 204 -0.27 3.68 -9.13
C VAL A 204 -1.00 3.47 -10.45
N ARG A 205 -0.79 2.30 -11.04
CA ARG A 205 -1.58 1.86 -12.20
C ARG A 205 -2.98 1.50 -11.74
N THR A 206 -3.98 1.94 -12.50
CA THR A 206 -5.36 1.57 -12.26
C THR A 206 -6.05 1.21 -13.56
N THR A 207 -7.10 0.41 -13.46
CA THR A 207 -7.97 0.04 -14.57
C THR A 207 -9.39 0.43 -14.24
N GLU A 208 -10.26 0.58 -15.26
CA GLU A 208 -11.68 0.86 -15.02
C GLU A 208 -12.34 -0.20 -14.13
N ALA A 209 -11.94 -1.46 -14.29
CA ALA A 209 -12.43 -2.56 -13.46
C ALA A 209 -12.04 -2.39 -11.98
N GLN A 210 -10.84 -1.88 -11.68
CA GLN A 210 -10.39 -1.62 -10.32
C GLN A 210 -11.13 -0.42 -9.69
N LEU A 211 -11.45 0.61 -10.46
CA LEU A 211 -12.23 1.75 -10.00
C LEU A 211 -13.66 1.33 -9.60
N ASN A 212 -14.25 0.39 -10.33
CA ASN A 212 -15.61 -0.08 -10.11
C ASN A 212 -15.76 -1.09 -8.95
N ARG A 213 -14.70 -1.79 -8.55
CA ARG A 213 -14.74 -2.83 -7.48
C ARG A 213 -15.10 -2.31 -6.08
N ARG A 214 -14.99 -1.02 -5.82
CA ARG A 214 -15.19 -0.42 -4.49
C ARG A 214 -16.65 -0.01 -4.22
N ALA A 215 -17.62 -0.75 -4.74
CA ALA A 215 -19.05 -0.50 -4.58
C ALA A 215 -19.76 -1.74 -4.03
N GLY A 216 -20.94 -1.52 -3.39
CA GLY A 216 -21.86 -2.58 -2.99
C GLY A 216 -21.90 -2.86 -1.48
N PHE A 217 -22.91 -3.64 -1.10
CA PHE A 217 -23.23 -3.93 0.31
C PHE A 217 -22.12 -4.72 1.03
N SER A 218 -21.46 -5.65 0.34
CA SER A 218 -20.36 -6.42 0.92
C SER A 218 -19.18 -5.52 1.31
N TYR A 219 -18.89 -4.53 0.48
CA TYR A 219 -17.83 -3.55 0.77
C TYR A 219 -18.19 -2.68 1.99
N LEU A 220 -19.46 -2.22 2.07
CA LEU A 220 -19.94 -1.47 3.23
C LEU A 220 -19.85 -2.29 4.53
N LYS A 221 -20.22 -3.57 4.48
CA LYS A 221 -20.12 -4.46 5.65
C LYS A 221 -18.68 -4.50 6.19
N ASN A 222 -17.72 -4.75 5.31
CA ASN A 222 -16.30 -4.76 5.70
C ASN A 222 -15.84 -3.39 6.24
N GLU A 223 -16.36 -2.28 5.66
CA GLU A 223 -16.07 -0.93 6.18
C GLU A 223 -16.57 -0.73 7.61
N LEU A 224 -17.77 -1.16 7.91
CA LEU A 224 -18.36 -1.04 9.25
C LEU A 224 -17.64 -1.95 10.26
N GLU A 225 -17.26 -3.16 9.85
CA GLU A 225 -16.53 -4.09 10.71
C GLU A 225 -15.20 -3.49 11.20
N TYR A 226 -14.39 -2.90 10.31
CA TYR A 226 -13.13 -2.31 10.76
C TYR A 226 -13.32 -1.02 11.59
N LEU A 227 -14.37 -0.23 11.33
CA LEU A 227 -14.66 0.95 12.17
C LEU A 227 -15.00 0.54 13.60
N ILE A 228 -15.79 -0.54 13.76
CA ILE A 228 -16.10 -1.13 15.06
C ILE A 228 -14.82 -1.70 15.70
N GLU A 229 -13.96 -2.39 14.91
CA GLU A 229 -12.68 -2.90 15.41
C GLU A 229 -11.81 -1.76 15.97
N PHE A 230 -11.70 -0.63 15.26
CA PHE A 230 -10.91 0.52 15.72
C PHE A 230 -11.48 1.18 16.98
N TYR A 231 -12.81 1.20 17.13
CA TYR A 231 -13.45 1.62 18.36
C TYR A 231 -13.16 0.66 19.51
N ASN A 232 -13.30 -0.63 19.30
CA ASN A 232 -13.03 -1.65 20.32
C ASN A 232 -11.55 -1.69 20.74
N MET A 233 -10.64 -1.35 19.84
CA MET A 233 -9.21 -1.20 20.13
C MET A 233 -8.90 0.06 20.95
N GLY A 234 -9.84 0.99 21.09
CA GLY A 234 -9.64 2.28 21.76
C GLY A 234 -8.95 3.34 20.88
N PHE A 235 -8.79 3.10 19.59
CA PHE A 235 -8.26 4.10 18.65
C PHE A 235 -9.32 5.15 18.29
N TYR A 236 -10.56 4.74 18.01
CA TYR A 236 -11.68 5.63 17.73
C TYR A 236 -12.44 6.00 19.00
N THR A 237 -12.86 7.25 19.10
CA THR A 237 -13.92 7.67 20.00
C THR A 237 -15.29 7.22 19.48
N LEU A 238 -16.32 7.22 20.32
CA LEU A 238 -17.70 6.96 19.86
C LEU A 238 -18.13 8.00 18.79
N GLY A 239 -17.68 9.24 18.92
CA GLY A 239 -17.91 10.30 17.92
C GLY A 239 -17.28 9.98 16.56
N ASP A 240 -16.04 9.46 16.55
CA ASP A 240 -15.37 9.00 15.33
C ASP A 240 -16.13 7.85 14.68
N LEU A 241 -16.56 6.86 15.47
CA LEU A 241 -17.31 5.71 15.00
C LEU A 241 -18.61 6.16 14.32
N ILE A 242 -19.44 6.95 14.99
CA ILE A 242 -20.71 7.44 14.46
C ILE A 242 -20.49 8.27 13.18
N LYS A 243 -19.57 9.24 13.22
CA LYS A 243 -19.28 10.12 12.08
C LYS A 243 -18.79 9.33 10.87
N ASN A 244 -17.79 8.45 11.05
CA ASN A 244 -17.23 7.68 9.95
C ASN A 244 -18.23 6.67 9.39
N SER A 245 -19.02 5.99 10.23
CA SER A 245 -20.09 5.08 9.79
C SER A 245 -21.13 5.82 8.96
N SER A 246 -21.63 6.97 9.43
CA SER A 246 -22.63 7.76 8.70
C SER A 246 -22.14 8.19 7.31
N ILE A 247 -20.89 8.69 7.23
CA ILE A 247 -20.29 9.10 5.95
C ILE A 247 -20.21 7.90 4.98
N ARG A 248 -19.80 6.72 5.45
CA ARG A 248 -19.67 5.54 4.60
C ARG A 248 -21.00 4.98 4.16
N ILE A 249 -21.97 4.90 5.05
CA ILE A 249 -23.35 4.47 4.74
C ILE A 249 -23.92 5.36 3.62
N VAL A 250 -23.88 6.67 3.79
CA VAL A 250 -24.36 7.62 2.77
C VAL A 250 -23.59 7.44 1.45
N ALA A 251 -22.26 7.39 1.48
CA ALA A 251 -21.44 7.27 0.27
C ALA A 251 -21.65 5.95 -0.49
N ARG A 252 -21.97 4.83 0.20
CA ARG A 252 -22.16 3.51 -0.42
C ARG A 252 -23.61 3.25 -0.85
N LEU A 253 -24.59 3.85 -0.17
CA LEU A 253 -26.01 3.75 -0.55
C LEU A 253 -26.43 4.80 -1.58
N MET A 254 -25.57 5.78 -1.86
CA MET A 254 -25.82 6.81 -2.88
C MET A 254 -25.92 6.19 -4.28
N PRO A 255 -26.95 6.51 -5.09
CA PRO A 255 -27.04 6.06 -6.49
C PRO A 255 -25.82 6.45 -7.31
N ASN A 256 -25.45 5.61 -8.29
CA ASN A 256 -24.22 5.77 -9.08
C ASN A 256 -24.08 7.17 -9.70
N GLY A 257 -25.14 7.73 -10.28
CA GLY A 257 -25.12 9.05 -10.91
C GLY A 257 -24.82 10.20 -9.93
N MET A 258 -25.40 10.15 -8.72
CA MET A 258 -25.08 11.16 -7.67
C MET A 258 -23.66 10.97 -7.13
N ARG A 259 -23.20 9.73 -7.01
CA ARG A 259 -21.85 9.40 -6.56
C ARG A 259 -20.79 9.96 -7.51
N GLU A 260 -20.95 9.79 -8.83
CA GLU A 260 -20.05 10.36 -9.82
C GLU A 260 -20.01 11.90 -9.77
N MET A 261 -21.17 12.55 -9.60
CA MET A 261 -21.25 14.00 -9.49
C MET A 261 -20.53 14.53 -8.24
N VAL A 262 -20.69 13.86 -7.10
CA VAL A 262 -20.00 14.21 -5.84
C VAL A 262 -18.50 13.96 -5.98
N PHE A 263 -18.08 12.85 -6.56
CA PHE A 263 -16.67 12.56 -6.81
C PHE A 263 -16.02 13.56 -7.75
N LYS A 264 -16.67 13.89 -8.89
CA LYS A 264 -16.17 14.92 -9.82
C LYS A 264 -16.03 16.28 -9.13
N LYS A 265 -16.97 16.69 -8.29
CA LYS A 265 -16.92 17.97 -7.58
C LYS A 265 -15.80 18.02 -6.53
N ILE A 266 -15.59 16.93 -5.78
CA ILE A 266 -14.50 16.80 -4.79
C ILE A 266 -13.14 16.75 -5.50
N TRP A 267 -13.06 16.14 -6.67
CA TRP A 267 -11.82 15.94 -7.43
C TRP A 267 -11.40 17.23 -8.16
N ASN A 268 -12.34 17.91 -8.83
CA ASN A 268 -12.06 19.16 -9.53
C ASN A 268 -11.66 20.32 -8.60
N HIS A 269 -12.08 20.28 -7.33
CA HIS A 269 -11.66 21.27 -6.34
C HIS A 269 -10.20 21.10 -5.86
N LYS A 270 -9.55 19.97 -6.13
CA LYS A 270 -8.14 19.73 -5.77
C LYS A 270 -7.15 19.96 -6.92
N SER A 271 -7.63 20.08 -8.15
CA SER A 271 -6.79 20.38 -9.35
C SER A 271 -6.62 21.89 -9.60
N ALA A 272 -7.22 22.74 -8.77
CA ALA A 272 -7.24 24.20 -8.95
C ALA A 272 -6.54 24.95 -7.78
N LYS A 273 -5.59 24.29 -7.09
CA LYS A 273 -4.70 24.97 -6.12
C LYS A 273 -3.28 24.46 -6.24
#